data_623cbe6de7d57d21b3abad0c6523cc6e
#
_entry.id   623cbe6de7d57d21b3abad0c6523cc6e
#
_cell.length_a   1.000
_cell.length_b   1.000
_cell.length_c   1.000
_cell.angle_alpha   90.00
_cell.angle_beta   90.00
_cell.angle_gamma   90.00
#
_symmetry.space_group_name_H-M   'P 1'
#
loop_
_entity.id
_entity.type
_entity.pdbx_description
1 polymer ?
#
loop_
_entity_poly.entity_id
_entity_poly.type
_entity_poly.pdbx_seq_one_letter_code
_entity_poly.pdbx_strand_id
1 'polypeptide(L)'
;MSEVKLVAESRESFGKGAARKLRAAGRTPAVIYGHGHDTRHIHLPAHEVALALRIKNALLELTIAGKSELVLVKSASKDPFTQVIEHVDLVEVKKGEKVHVEIPVHIVGEPMSGTVLELEHKTVKVEAEATHIPSFIELPISKDNLTGHHYLVSDLIVPDGVIMELESDELVASVIETRAGAADEESDTEATAEGEATEAAADDAADDAAE
;
A
#
# COMPACT_ATOMS: atom_id res chain seq x y z
N MET A 1 19.46 6.17 4.40
CA MET A 1 19.04 5.35 3.24
C MET A 1 20.23 4.88 2.46
N SER A 2 20.23 3.67 1.89
CA SER A 2 21.30 3.19 1.02
C SER A 2 21.00 3.67 -0.41
N GLU A 3 21.89 4.50 -0.96
CA GLU A 3 21.87 4.88 -2.37
C GLU A 3 22.19 3.63 -3.20
N VAL A 4 21.28 3.25 -4.09
CA VAL A 4 21.49 2.12 -5.00
C VAL A 4 22.01 2.67 -6.32
N LYS A 5 23.20 2.23 -6.72
CA LYS A 5 23.83 2.65 -8.00
C LYS A 5 23.37 1.76 -9.13
N LEU A 6 22.82 2.34 -10.18
CA LEU A 6 22.34 1.63 -11.36
C LEU A 6 22.90 2.26 -12.63
N VAL A 7 23.19 1.43 -13.63
CA VAL A 7 23.58 1.89 -14.96
C VAL A 7 22.34 1.98 -15.84
N ALA A 8 22.11 3.15 -16.39
CA ALA A 8 20.99 3.43 -17.27
C ALA A 8 21.48 3.76 -18.68
N GLU A 9 20.73 3.32 -19.67
CA GLU A 9 20.99 3.60 -21.07
C GLU A 9 19.81 4.39 -21.68
N SER A 10 20.10 5.39 -22.51
CA SER A 10 19.05 6.17 -23.17
C SER A 10 18.30 5.33 -24.20
N ARG A 11 17.01 5.60 -24.34
CA ARG A 11 16.13 4.87 -25.25
C ARG A 11 15.65 5.78 -26.39
N GLU A 12 15.90 5.36 -27.62
CA GLU A 12 15.46 6.06 -28.83
C GLU A 12 14.22 5.40 -29.46
N SER A 13 14.00 4.10 -29.17
CA SER A 13 12.87 3.35 -29.74
C SER A 13 11.67 3.42 -28.81
N PHE A 14 10.51 3.86 -29.33
CA PHE A 14 9.27 4.03 -28.59
C PHE A 14 8.17 3.07 -29.06
N GLY A 15 7.12 2.98 -28.27
CA GLY A 15 5.91 2.21 -28.56
C GLY A 15 5.88 0.81 -27.94
N LYS A 16 4.72 0.15 -28.07
CA LYS A 16 4.41 -1.14 -27.44
C LYS A 16 5.38 -2.25 -27.79
N GLY A 17 5.76 -2.34 -29.10
CA GLY A 17 6.68 -3.38 -29.59
C GLY A 17 8.09 -3.24 -29.02
N ALA A 18 8.63 -2.00 -28.97
CA ALA A 18 9.95 -1.71 -28.43
C ALA A 18 9.99 -1.99 -26.91
N ALA A 19 9.00 -1.54 -26.15
CA ALA A 19 8.91 -1.80 -24.72
C ALA A 19 8.83 -3.31 -24.41
N ARG A 20 8.08 -4.08 -25.21
CA ARG A 20 7.99 -5.54 -25.06
C ARG A 20 9.32 -6.25 -25.33
N LYS A 21 10.07 -5.78 -26.36
CA LYS A 21 11.41 -6.31 -26.64
C LYS A 21 12.40 -6.03 -25.49
N LEU A 22 12.38 -4.83 -24.93
CA LEU A 22 13.22 -4.46 -23.78
C LEU A 22 12.93 -5.36 -22.58
N ARG A 23 11.67 -5.55 -22.23
CA ARG A 23 11.27 -6.44 -21.12
C ARG A 23 11.68 -7.89 -21.37
N ALA A 24 11.53 -8.38 -22.59
CA ALA A 24 12.00 -9.72 -22.97
C ALA A 24 13.52 -9.87 -22.87
N ALA A 25 14.28 -8.77 -23.06
CA ALA A 25 15.73 -8.72 -22.88
C ALA A 25 16.18 -8.49 -21.42
N GLY A 26 15.25 -8.55 -20.46
CA GLY A 26 15.55 -8.31 -19.04
C GLY A 26 15.83 -6.83 -18.69
N ARG A 27 15.29 -5.91 -19.49
CA ARG A 27 15.42 -4.46 -19.29
C ARG A 27 14.05 -3.84 -18.98
N THR A 28 13.97 -2.97 -18.00
CA THR A 28 12.77 -2.23 -17.64
C THR A 28 12.82 -0.84 -18.24
N PRO A 29 11.83 -0.42 -19.04
CA PRO A 29 11.71 0.95 -19.49
C PRO A 29 11.38 1.87 -18.34
N ALA A 30 12.02 3.04 -18.30
CA ALA A 30 11.79 4.06 -17.30
C ALA A 30 11.80 5.46 -17.93
N VAL A 31 11.26 6.41 -17.18
CA VAL A 31 11.17 7.81 -17.58
C VAL A 31 11.71 8.68 -16.46
N ILE A 32 12.58 9.62 -16.78
CA ILE A 32 13.08 10.63 -15.85
C ILE A 32 12.47 11.98 -16.22
N TYR A 33 11.92 12.66 -15.25
CA TYR A 33 11.39 14.03 -15.37
C TYR A 33 11.70 14.84 -14.11
N GLY A 34 11.65 16.15 -14.21
CA GLY A 34 11.89 17.05 -13.09
C GLY A 34 12.62 18.32 -13.52
N HIS A 35 12.67 19.32 -12.63
CA HIS A 35 13.37 20.59 -12.77
C HIS A 35 13.09 21.38 -14.08
N GLY A 36 11.97 21.10 -14.77
CA GLY A 36 11.64 21.75 -16.04
C GLY A 36 12.49 21.31 -17.22
N HIS A 37 13.29 20.27 -17.05
CA HIS A 37 14.00 19.63 -18.17
C HIS A 37 13.06 18.75 -18.98
N ASP A 38 13.41 18.54 -20.24
CA ASP A 38 12.69 17.64 -21.11
C ASP A 38 12.72 16.21 -20.56
N THR A 39 11.60 15.52 -20.70
CA THR A 39 11.46 14.12 -20.25
C THR A 39 12.46 13.23 -20.97
N ARG A 40 13.25 12.49 -20.20
CA ARG A 40 14.25 11.57 -20.71
C ARG A 40 13.77 10.13 -20.57
N HIS A 41 13.81 9.41 -21.69
CA HIS A 41 13.46 8.01 -21.74
C HIS A 41 14.70 7.14 -21.63
N ILE A 42 14.70 6.23 -20.66
CA ILE A 42 15.82 5.34 -20.38
C ILE A 42 15.34 3.88 -20.25
N HIS A 43 16.27 2.97 -20.15
CA HIS A 43 16.01 1.62 -19.69
C HIS A 43 17.06 1.18 -18.67
N LEU A 44 16.63 0.36 -17.72
CA LEU A 44 17.39 -0.10 -16.57
C LEU A 44 17.43 -1.63 -16.55
N PRO A 45 18.43 -2.26 -15.91
CA PRO A 45 18.45 -3.71 -15.71
C PRO A 45 17.32 -4.12 -14.77
N ALA A 46 16.42 -5.00 -15.25
CA ALA A 46 15.17 -5.34 -14.54
C ALA A 46 15.42 -5.97 -13.17
N HIS A 47 16.43 -6.80 -13.02
CA HIS A 47 16.75 -7.47 -11.77
C HIS A 47 17.18 -6.48 -10.68
N GLU A 48 18.08 -5.56 -11.01
CA GLU A 48 18.61 -4.56 -10.07
C GLU A 48 17.51 -3.58 -9.66
N VAL A 49 16.67 -3.16 -10.63
CA VAL A 49 15.48 -2.34 -10.36
C VAL A 49 14.50 -3.06 -9.42
N ALA A 50 14.25 -4.35 -9.63
CA ALA A 50 13.37 -5.12 -8.76
C ALA A 50 13.88 -5.21 -7.32
N LEU A 51 15.19 -5.27 -7.12
CA LEU A 51 15.80 -5.23 -5.79
C LEU A 51 15.67 -3.84 -5.16
N ALA A 52 15.93 -2.78 -5.93
CA ALA A 52 15.83 -1.41 -5.46
C ALA A 52 14.39 -1.04 -5.05
N LEU A 53 13.39 -1.48 -5.82
CA LEU A 53 11.97 -1.20 -5.59
C LEU A 53 11.33 -1.97 -4.41
N ARG A 54 12.09 -2.83 -3.71
CA ARG A 54 11.65 -3.40 -2.44
C ARG A 54 11.50 -2.33 -1.36
N ILE A 55 12.26 -1.26 -1.47
CA ILE A 55 12.16 -0.09 -0.61
C ILE A 55 11.27 0.92 -1.35
N LYS A 56 10.16 1.32 -0.74
CA LYS A 56 9.32 2.40 -1.28
C LYS A 56 10.11 3.71 -1.22
N ASN A 57 9.88 4.59 -2.20
CA ASN A 57 10.56 5.88 -2.30
C ASN A 57 12.11 5.75 -2.31
N ALA A 58 12.64 4.71 -2.97
CA ALA A 58 14.07 4.48 -3.06
C ALA A 58 14.77 5.61 -3.82
N LEU A 59 15.87 6.11 -3.24
CA LEU A 59 16.76 7.05 -3.91
C LEU A 59 17.79 6.25 -4.70
N LEU A 60 17.86 6.52 -6.00
CA LEU A 60 18.76 5.84 -6.93
C LEU A 60 19.80 6.80 -7.48
N GLU A 61 21.06 6.36 -7.57
CA GLU A 61 22.10 7.03 -8.32
C GLU A 61 22.21 6.38 -9.70
N LEU A 62 21.73 7.08 -10.72
CA LEU A 62 21.78 6.59 -12.11
C LEU A 62 23.00 7.11 -12.83
N THR A 63 23.77 6.20 -13.43
CA THR A 63 24.84 6.55 -14.35
C THR A 63 24.32 6.50 -15.78
N ILE A 64 24.16 7.67 -16.41
CA ILE A 64 23.68 7.82 -17.80
C ILE A 64 24.81 8.44 -18.62
N ALA A 65 25.28 7.75 -19.63
CA ALA A 65 26.37 8.22 -20.49
C ALA A 65 27.60 8.78 -19.72
N GLY A 66 27.94 8.16 -18.58
CA GLY A 66 29.08 8.56 -17.73
C GLY A 66 28.82 9.71 -16.75
N LYS A 67 27.58 10.22 -16.68
CA LYS A 67 27.15 11.20 -15.67
C LYS A 67 26.32 10.52 -14.62
N SER A 68 26.59 10.78 -13.36
CA SER A 68 25.79 10.32 -12.23
C SER A 68 24.75 11.36 -11.85
N GLU A 69 23.50 10.94 -11.76
CA GLU A 69 22.35 11.76 -11.40
C GLU A 69 21.56 11.07 -10.30
N LEU A 70 21.07 11.86 -9.33
CA LEU A 70 20.20 11.36 -8.27
C LEU A 70 18.74 11.42 -8.73
N VAL A 71 18.04 10.32 -8.58
CA VAL A 71 16.61 10.22 -8.91
C VAL A 71 15.84 9.51 -7.82
N LEU A 72 14.62 9.94 -7.61
CA LEU A 72 13.67 9.32 -6.70
C LEU A 72 12.66 8.49 -7.50
N VAL A 73 12.33 7.31 -7.02
CA VAL A 73 11.25 6.51 -7.59
C VAL A 73 9.92 7.10 -7.16
N LYS A 74 9.16 7.63 -8.11
CA LYS A 74 7.82 8.20 -7.89
C LYS A 74 6.74 7.12 -7.99
N SER A 75 6.79 6.32 -9.05
CA SER A 75 5.86 5.22 -9.26
C SER A 75 6.52 4.05 -9.98
N ALA A 76 5.98 2.85 -9.78
CA ALA A 76 6.40 1.65 -10.49
C ALA A 76 5.16 0.83 -10.87
N SER A 77 4.96 0.62 -12.16
CA SER A 77 3.94 -0.28 -12.67
C SER A 77 4.46 -1.71 -12.67
N LYS A 78 3.73 -2.60 -12.01
CA LYS A 78 4.06 -4.02 -11.90
C LYS A 78 2.90 -4.86 -12.40
N ASP A 79 3.18 -5.85 -13.23
CA ASP A 79 2.18 -6.82 -13.67
C ASP A 79 1.77 -7.71 -12.49
N PRO A 80 0.48 -7.79 -12.14
CA PRO A 80 0.00 -8.58 -11.00
C PRO A 80 0.21 -10.08 -11.16
N PHE A 81 0.22 -10.61 -12.39
CA PHE A 81 0.37 -12.04 -12.66
C PHE A 81 1.83 -12.47 -12.74
N THR A 82 2.60 -11.82 -13.58
CA THR A 82 4.01 -12.18 -13.83
C THR A 82 4.96 -11.58 -12.81
N GLN A 83 4.49 -10.60 -12.01
CA GLN A 83 5.28 -9.85 -11.04
C GLN A 83 6.46 -9.08 -11.69
N VAL A 84 6.45 -8.93 -13.00
CA VAL A 84 7.46 -8.18 -13.75
C VAL A 84 7.17 -6.69 -13.68
N ILE A 85 8.20 -5.88 -13.46
CA ILE A 85 8.08 -4.42 -13.48
C ILE A 85 7.96 -3.96 -14.93
N GLU A 86 6.83 -3.37 -15.27
CA GLU A 86 6.54 -2.90 -16.62
C GLU A 86 7.10 -1.53 -16.93
N HIS A 87 7.06 -0.62 -15.96
CA HIS A 87 7.52 0.75 -16.11
C HIS A 87 7.93 1.33 -14.75
N VAL A 88 8.86 2.28 -14.78
CA VAL A 88 9.26 3.04 -13.59
C VAL A 88 9.30 4.52 -13.93
N ASP A 89 8.67 5.33 -13.10
CA ASP A 89 8.68 6.78 -13.18
C ASP A 89 9.65 7.33 -12.14
N LEU A 90 10.58 8.13 -12.61
CA LEU A 90 11.68 8.66 -11.83
C LEU A 90 11.64 10.19 -11.86
N VAL A 91 11.80 10.80 -10.70
CA VAL A 91 11.93 12.26 -10.56
C VAL A 91 13.39 12.59 -10.29
N GLU A 92 13.96 13.50 -11.08
CA GLU A 92 15.29 14.04 -10.80
C GLU A 92 15.24 14.86 -9.51
N VAL A 93 16.17 14.63 -8.59
CA VAL A 93 16.22 15.32 -7.31
C VAL A 93 17.63 15.80 -7.00
N LYS A 94 17.74 16.94 -6.32
CA LYS A 94 18.99 17.45 -5.78
C LYS A 94 19.12 17.14 -4.30
N LYS A 95 20.33 17.03 -3.81
CA LYS A 95 20.58 16.88 -2.36
C LYS A 95 20.02 18.08 -1.61
N GLY A 96 19.23 17.82 -0.56
CA GLY A 96 18.60 18.88 0.25
C GLY A 96 17.31 19.45 -0.34
N GLU A 97 16.80 18.89 -1.44
CA GLU A 97 15.52 19.30 -2.02
C GLU A 97 14.36 18.59 -1.33
N LYS A 98 13.29 19.33 -1.10
CA LYS A 98 12.04 18.78 -0.56
C LYS A 98 11.20 18.20 -1.68
N VAL A 99 10.69 17.01 -1.46
CA VAL A 99 9.89 16.26 -2.43
C VAL A 99 8.59 15.79 -1.80
N HIS A 100 7.54 15.76 -2.59
CA HIS A 100 6.24 15.22 -2.20
C HIS A 100 6.21 13.72 -2.47
N VAL A 101 6.09 12.93 -1.41
CA VAL A 101 6.11 11.46 -1.48
C VAL A 101 4.95 10.85 -0.70
N GLU A 102 4.55 9.65 -1.11
CA GLU A 102 3.56 8.84 -0.40
C GLU A 102 4.28 7.81 0.46
N ILE A 103 4.05 7.88 1.77
CA ILE A 103 4.68 6.97 2.74
C ILE A 103 3.62 6.04 3.32
N PRO A 104 3.87 4.72 3.39
CA PRO A 104 2.94 3.78 4.00
C PRO A 104 2.85 3.99 5.51
N VAL A 105 1.64 3.81 6.05
CA VAL A 105 1.38 3.78 7.49
C VAL A 105 1.57 2.35 7.99
N HIS A 106 2.38 2.21 9.03
CA HIS A 106 2.62 0.96 9.76
C HIS A 106 1.93 1.02 11.12
N ILE A 107 1.11 0.04 11.37
CA ILE A 107 0.40 -0.12 12.63
C ILE A 107 1.35 -0.76 13.65
N VAL A 108 1.52 -0.12 14.81
CA VAL A 108 2.31 -0.62 15.93
C VAL A 108 1.37 -0.88 17.11
N GLY A 109 1.17 -2.15 17.44
CA GLY A 109 0.25 -2.60 18.48
C GLY A 109 -0.77 -3.60 17.96
N GLU A 110 -1.64 -4.04 18.86
CA GLU A 110 -2.74 -4.95 18.56
C GLU A 110 -4.04 -4.31 19.00
N PRO A 111 -5.10 -4.36 18.19
CA PRO A 111 -6.43 -3.92 18.61
C PRO A 111 -7.00 -4.85 19.70
N MET A 112 -8.05 -4.43 20.37
CA MET A 112 -8.77 -5.24 21.35
C MET A 112 -9.32 -6.53 20.72
N SER A 113 -9.41 -7.62 21.49
CA SER A 113 -9.99 -8.88 21.01
C SER A 113 -11.43 -8.66 20.54
N GLY A 114 -11.76 -9.18 19.34
CA GLY A 114 -13.07 -9.01 18.73
C GLY A 114 -13.21 -7.75 17.87
N THR A 115 -12.17 -6.93 17.76
CA THR A 115 -12.17 -5.76 16.89
C THR A 115 -11.16 -5.90 15.74
N VAL A 116 -11.43 -5.21 14.64
CA VAL A 116 -10.53 -5.08 13.48
C VAL A 116 -10.28 -3.62 13.21
N LEU A 117 -9.05 -3.29 12.86
CA LEU A 117 -8.70 -1.97 12.41
C LEU A 117 -8.91 -1.85 10.90
N GLU A 118 -9.74 -0.93 10.50
CA GLU A 118 -9.91 -0.53 9.10
C GLU A 118 -9.08 0.71 8.82
N LEU A 119 -8.18 0.60 7.84
CA LEU A 119 -7.35 1.71 7.37
C LEU A 119 -8.04 2.43 6.21
N GLU A 120 -8.43 3.66 6.42
CA GLU A 120 -8.92 4.57 5.36
C GLU A 120 -7.74 4.98 4.47
N HIS A 121 -6.66 5.45 5.10
CA HIS A 121 -5.44 5.84 4.41
C HIS A 121 -4.29 4.86 4.68
N LYS A 122 -3.99 4.02 3.67
CA LYS A 122 -2.83 3.10 3.72
C LYS A 122 -1.50 3.82 3.48
N THR A 123 -1.55 4.98 2.82
CA THR A 123 -0.40 5.84 2.52
C THR A 123 -0.76 7.29 2.81
N VAL A 124 0.19 8.03 3.34
CA VAL A 124 0.05 9.45 3.68
C VAL A 124 0.98 10.25 2.78
N LYS A 125 0.47 11.36 2.22
CA LYS A 125 1.28 12.30 1.45
C LYS A 125 2.03 13.21 2.38
N VAL A 126 3.33 13.30 2.14
CA VAL A 126 4.22 14.12 2.96
C VAL A 126 5.24 14.85 2.09
N GLU A 127 5.69 16.00 2.57
CA GLU A 127 6.85 16.72 2.07
C GLU A 127 8.04 16.38 2.94
N ALA A 128 9.08 15.78 2.36
CA ALA A 128 10.30 15.40 3.06
C ALA A 128 11.52 15.71 2.22
N GLU A 129 12.68 15.85 2.87
CA GLU A 129 13.95 15.96 2.16
C GLU A 129 14.28 14.67 1.44
N ALA A 130 14.68 14.75 0.15
CA ALA A 130 14.95 13.60 -0.71
C ALA A 130 15.98 12.60 -0.11
N THR A 131 16.91 13.09 0.71
CA THR A 131 17.93 12.25 1.36
C THR A 131 17.44 11.61 2.68
N HIS A 132 16.34 12.10 3.28
CA HIS A 132 15.85 11.67 4.59
C HIS A 132 14.37 11.26 4.57
N ILE A 133 13.94 10.59 3.51
CA ILE A 133 12.57 10.07 3.40
C ILE A 133 12.42 8.85 4.31
N PRO A 134 11.48 8.83 5.28
CA PRO A 134 11.23 7.64 6.09
C PRO A 134 10.60 6.51 5.27
N SER A 135 10.88 5.28 5.63
CA SER A 135 10.33 4.11 4.93
C SER A 135 8.87 3.86 5.28
N PHE A 136 8.45 4.26 6.47
CA PHE A 136 7.08 4.13 6.99
C PHE A 136 6.84 5.17 8.08
N ILE A 137 5.57 5.45 8.37
CA ILE A 137 5.11 6.28 9.49
C ILE A 137 4.37 5.35 10.44
N GLU A 138 4.64 5.46 11.74
CA GLU A 138 4.06 4.59 12.76
C GLU A 138 2.75 5.17 13.28
N LEU A 139 1.72 4.32 13.35
CA LEU A 139 0.47 4.58 14.05
C LEU A 139 0.43 3.69 15.30
N PRO A 140 0.63 4.24 16.50
CA PRO A 140 0.54 3.47 17.73
C PRO A 140 -0.91 3.16 18.07
N ILE A 141 -1.23 1.90 18.29
CA ILE A 141 -2.56 1.44 18.70
C ILE A 141 -2.50 0.99 20.15
N SER A 142 -3.42 1.51 20.98
CA SER A 142 -3.63 1.04 22.34
C SER A 142 -4.70 -0.05 22.38
N LYS A 143 -4.46 -1.09 23.20
CA LYS A 143 -5.44 -2.16 23.48
C LYS A 143 -6.68 -1.65 24.24
N ASP A 144 -6.60 -0.45 24.83
CA ASP A 144 -7.68 0.17 25.60
C ASP A 144 -8.67 0.93 24.73
N ASN A 145 -8.42 1.04 23.41
CA ASN A 145 -9.29 1.76 22.52
C ASN A 145 -10.52 0.91 22.17
N LEU A 146 -11.66 1.40 22.62
CA LEU A 146 -12.96 0.80 22.43
C LEU A 146 -13.38 0.84 20.94
N THR A 147 -14.33 -0.01 20.59
CA THR A 147 -15.05 0.02 19.32
C THR A 147 -15.52 1.43 18.98
N GLY A 148 -15.32 1.84 17.73
CA GLY A 148 -15.67 3.18 17.27
C GLY A 148 -14.59 4.25 17.54
N HIS A 149 -13.40 3.87 18.02
CA HIS A 149 -12.30 4.80 18.13
C HIS A 149 -11.74 5.16 16.75
N HIS A 150 -11.53 6.45 16.53
CA HIS A 150 -10.99 7.00 15.30
C HIS A 150 -9.58 7.50 15.54
N TYR A 151 -8.65 7.06 14.69
CA TYR A 151 -7.29 7.55 14.67
C TYR A 151 -7.16 8.63 13.60
N LEU A 152 -6.70 9.79 14.01
CA LEU A 152 -6.51 10.95 13.14
C LEU A 152 -5.05 11.06 12.67
N VAL A 153 -4.82 11.94 11.71
CA VAL A 153 -3.47 12.26 11.23
C VAL A 153 -2.57 12.79 12.37
N SER A 154 -3.16 13.46 13.37
CA SER A 154 -2.45 13.95 14.58
C SER A 154 -1.86 12.84 15.45
N ASP A 155 -2.38 11.60 15.37
CA ASP A 155 -1.92 10.48 16.18
C ASP A 155 -0.74 9.73 15.55
N LEU A 156 -0.34 10.11 14.34
CA LEU A 156 0.80 9.55 13.65
C LEU A 156 2.13 10.03 14.25
N ILE A 157 3.05 9.12 14.45
CA ILE A 157 4.42 9.47 14.88
C ILE A 157 5.22 9.86 13.64
N VAL A 158 5.42 11.17 13.48
CA VAL A 158 6.15 11.74 12.35
C VAL A 158 7.61 11.97 12.75
N PRO A 159 8.59 11.46 12.00
CA PRO A 159 10.00 11.76 12.24
C PRO A 159 10.33 13.22 11.91
N ASP A 160 11.42 13.72 12.50
CA ASP A 160 11.89 15.08 12.26
C ASP A 160 12.18 15.37 10.79
N GLY A 161 11.75 16.54 10.32
CA GLY A 161 11.98 16.98 8.93
C GLY A 161 10.94 16.56 7.91
N VAL A 162 9.85 15.92 8.34
CA VAL A 162 8.72 15.54 7.49
C VAL A 162 7.52 16.43 7.79
N ILE A 163 6.92 17.00 6.76
CA ILE A 163 5.72 17.84 6.87
C ILE A 163 4.57 17.07 6.21
N MET A 164 3.48 16.88 6.94
CA MET A 164 2.28 16.24 6.39
C MET A 164 1.49 17.23 5.53
N GLU A 165 0.97 16.76 4.41
CA GLU A 165 0.08 17.54 3.51
C GLU A 165 -1.39 17.37 3.88
N LEU A 166 -1.73 16.31 4.62
CA LEU A 166 -3.09 16.05 5.09
C LEU A 166 -3.43 16.94 6.28
N GLU A 167 -4.70 17.25 6.44
CA GLU A 167 -5.18 17.99 7.60
C GLU A 167 -5.07 17.13 8.86
N SER A 168 -4.79 17.75 10.01
CA SER A 168 -4.61 17.05 11.30
C SER A 168 -5.83 16.27 11.75
N ASP A 169 -7.02 16.69 11.30
CA ASP A 169 -8.33 16.15 11.68
C ASP A 169 -8.82 15.07 10.68
N GLU A 170 -8.02 14.70 9.69
CA GLU A 170 -8.38 13.68 8.72
C GLU A 170 -8.29 12.29 9.33
N LEU A 171 -9.25 11.43 9.02
CA LEU A 171 -9.35 10.06 9.53
C LEU A 171 -8.35 9.15 8.83
N VAL A 172 -7.46 8.52 9.60
CA VAL A 172 -6.47 7.56 9.08
C VAL A 172 -6.93 6.13 9.25
N ALA A 173 -7.50 5.80 10.42
CA ALA A 173 -7.96 4.47 10.73
C ALA A 173 -9.14 4.50 11.72
N SER A 174 -9.99 3.49 11.65
CA SER A 174 -11.08 3.28 12.59
C SER A 174 -11.09 1.86 13.16
N VAL A 175 -11.50 1.72 14.41
CA VAL A 175 -11.67 0.43 15.07
C VAL A 175 -13.13 -0.01 14.94
N ILE A 176 -13.36 -1.13 14.27
CA ILE A 176 -14.69 -1.70 14.05
C ILE A 176 -14.80 -3.07 14.72
N GLU A 177 -16.01 -3.45 15.15
CA GLU A 177 -16.29 -4.79 15.67
C GLU A 177 -16.33 -5.82 14.53
N THR A 178 -15.74 -6.99 14.77
CA THR A 178 -15.94 -8.11 13.86
C THR A 178 -17.30 -8.75 14.13
N ARG A 179 -18.06 -9.06 13.07
CA ARG A 179 -19.33 -9.80 13.18
C ARG A 179 -19.23 -11.14 13.94
N ALA A 180 -18.02 -11.67 14.13
CA ALA A 180 -17.78 -12.88 14.93
C ALA A 180 -17.87 -12.62 16.45
N GLY A 181 -17.64 -11.40 16.93
CA GLY A 181 -17.78 -11.03 18.33
C GLY A 181 -19.23 -10.79 18.75
N ALA A 182 -20.11 -10.40 17.81
CA ALA A 182 -21.52 -10.18 18.07
C ALA A 182 -22.34 -11.49 18.21
N ALA A 183 -21.78 -12.65 17.85
CA ALA A 183 -22.45 -13.95 17.93
C ALA A 183 -22.27 -14.64 19.30
N ASP A 184 -21.30 -14.20 20.11
CA ASP A 184 -21.04 -14.81 21.43
C ASP A 184 -21.81 -14.13 22.60
N GLU A 185 -22.34 -12.93 22.38
CA GLU A 185 -23.17 -12.25 23.44
C GLU A 185 -24.66 -12.53 23.34
N GLU A 186 -25.18 -13.13 22.25
CA GLU A 186 -26.61 -13.49 22.13
C GLU A 186 -26.93 -14.92 22.58
N SER A 187 -25.96 -15.74 23.01
CA SER A 187 -26.21 -17.15 23.39
C SER A 187 -26.42 -17.40 24.88
N ASP A 188 -26.39 -16.35 25.71
CA ASP A 188 -26.50 -16.54 27.17
C ASP A 188 -27.83 -16.03 27.81
N THR A 189 -28.84 -15.70 27.01
CA THR A 189 -30.13 -15.21 27.55
C THR A 189 -31.39 -15.95 27.07
N GLU A 190 -31.31 -17.23 26.61
CA GLU A 190 -32.51 -18.05 26.43
C GLU A 190 -32.30 -19.51 26.84
N ALA A 191 -32.25 -19.73 28.15
CA ALA A 191 -32.46 -21.04 28.73
C ALA A 191 -33.18 -20.89 30.08
N THR A 192 -34.44 -20.52 30.06
CA THR A 192 -35.44 -20.87 31.14
C THR A 192 -36.84 -20.48 30.71
N ALA A 193 -37.63 -21.47 30.29
CA ALA A 193 -39.05 -21.66 30.58
C ALA A 193 -39.59 -22.79 29.67
N GLU A 194 -39.67 -23.95 30.27
CA GLU A 194 -40.90 -24.77 30.46
C GLU A 194 -41.84 -24.79 29.25
N GLY A 195 -42.07 -25.91 28.66
CA GLY A 195 -42.67 -27.08 29.28
C GLY A 195 -43.99 -27.39 28.61
N GLU A 196 -44.15 -28.62 28.20
CA GLU A 196 -45.41 -29.37 28.20
C GLU A 196 -46.38 -29.35 27.00
N ALA A 197 -46.46 -30.56 26.44
CA ALA A 197 -47.66 -31.25 25.94
C ALA A 197 -48.30 -30.72 24.63
N THR A 198 -48.64 -31.51 23.69
CA THR A 198 -49.31 -32.78 23.48
C THR A 198 -49.34 -33.06 21.98
N GLU A 199 -48.93 -34.20 21.57
CA GLU A 199 -49.69 -35.34 21.03
C GLU A 199 -50.85 -35.03 20.06
N ALA A 200 -50.76 -35.67 18.96
CA ALA A 200 -51.76 -36.35 18.15
C ALA A 200 -51.80 -36.05 16.66
N ALA A 201 -51.56 -37.09 16.01
CA ALA A 201 -52.33 -37.77 14.96
C ALA A 201 -52.16 -37.23 13.53
N ALA A 202 -51.53 -38.09 12.78
CA ALA A 202 -52.08 -39.02 11.81
C ALA A 202 -52.54 -38.39 10.49
N ASP A 203 -51.92 -38.88 9.52
CA ASP A 203 -52.43 -39.69 8.43
C ASP A 203 -52.72 -38.98 7.12
N ASP A 204 -52.32 -39.71 6.17
CA ASP A 204 -52.92 -40.01 4.87
C ASP A 204 -52.29 -39.35 3.61
N ALA A 205 -51.71 -40.29 2.94
CA ALA A 205 -51.85 -40.70 1.53
C ALA A 205 -51.50 -39.74 0.39
N ALA A 206 -50.52 -40.19 -0.27
CA ALA A 206 -50.56 -40.78 -1.62
C ALA A 206 -50.89 -39.87 -2.78
N ASP A 207 -50.00 -39.98 -3.67
CA ASP A 207 -50.19 -40.44 -5.04
C ASP A 207 -50.13 -39.41 -6.16
N ASP A 208 -49.43 -39.87 -7.12
CA ASP A 208 -49.57 -39.81 -8.59
C ASP A 208 -48.78 -38.72 -9.34
N ALA A 209 -47.75 -39.19 -9.93
CA ALA A 209 -47.46 -39.50 -11.32
C ALA A 209 -47.47 -38.38 -12.38
N ALA A 210 -46.34 -38.40 -13.03
CA ALA A 210 -46.18 -38.29 -14.49
C ALA A 210 -46.51 -36.95 -15.22
N GLU A 211 -45.55 -36.33 -15.79
CA GLU A 211 -45.17 -36.36 -17.21
C GLU A 211 -43.92 -35.52 -17.47
#